data_912604605e5cce110542c86f6c5877a8
#
_entry.id   912604605e5cce110542c86f6c5877a8
#
_cell.length_a   1.000
_cell.length_b   1.000
_cell.length_c   1.000
_cell.angle_alpha   90.00
_cell.angle_beta   90.00
_cell.angle_gamma   90.00
#
_symmetry.space_group_name_H-M   'P 1'
#
loop_
_entity.id
_entity.type
_entity.pdbx_description
1 polymer ?
#
loop_
_entity_poly.entity_id
_entity_poly.type
_entity_poly.pdbx_seq_one_letter_code
_entity_poly.pdbx_strand_id
1 'polypeptide(L)'
;GETAVATANKVFKGKDLTQVKSHTIHYGHIVDPETGDLIDEVMVSVMLAPKTFTREDVVEINCHGGIVATNRILQLLLGEGARMAEPGEFTKRAFLNGRIDLTEAESVMDLIRAKTDRAMQVAVNQLDGNLHHLIKQLRQEILEVLAQVEVNIDYPEYDTDEMTTKMLLEKAQTVKKAIEQLLTTASQGKVLREGLATAIVGRPNVGKSSLLNHMLHEDKAIVTDVAGTTRDVLEEYVNVR
;
A
#
# COMPACT_ATOMS: atom_id res chain seq x y z
N GLY A 1 17.54 -3.94 3.36
CA GLY A 1 18.15 -5.26 3.66
C GLY A 1 19.36 -5.12 4.58
N GLU A 2 19.81 -6.21 5.18
CA GLU A 2 20.92 -6.22 6.15
C GLU A 2 22.24 -5.63 5.60
N THR A 3 22.47 -5.74 4.30
CA THR A 3 23.68 -5.23 3.64
C THR A 3 23.52 -3.85 3.00
N ALA A 4 22.34 -3.21 3.12
CA ALA A 4 22.01 -1.98 2.40
C ALA A 4 23.02 -0.85 2.67
N VAL A 5 23.37 -0.64 3.94
CA VAL A 5 24.29 0.42 4.35
C VAL A 5 25.71 0.11 3.84
N ALA A 6 26.17 -1.13 4.02
CA ALA A 6 27.49 -1.54 3.56
C ALA A 6 27.67 -1.43 2.03
N THR A 7 26.63 -1.84 1.28
CA THR A 7 26.63 -1.73 -0.19
C THR A 7 26.66 -0.27 -0.65
N ALA A 8 25.81 0.58 -0.07
CA ALA A 8 25.80 2.00 -0.40
C ALA A 8 27.13 2.70 -0.03
N ASN A 9 27.73 2.33 1.10
CA ASN A 9 28.99 2.92 1.55
C ASN A 9 30.17 2.66 0.60
N LYS A 10 30.15 1.58 -0.16
CA LYS A 10 31.21 1.27 -1.14
C LYS A 10 31.27 2.26 -2.30
N VAL A 11 30.13 2.77 -2.72
CA VAL A 11 30.02 3.70 -3.85
C VAL A 11 29.90 5.17 -3.41
N PHE A 12 29.67 5.43 -2.13
CA PHE A 12 29.49 6.76 -1.58
C PHE A 12 30.79 7.35 -1.05
N LYS A 13 31.15 8.52 -1.54
CA LYS A 13 32.28 9.32 -1.07
C LYS A 13 31.80 10.52 -0.27
N GLY A 14 31.93 10.43 1.03
CA GLY A 14 31.47 11.42 2.01
C GLY A 14 31.73 10.91 3.41
N LYS A 15 30.74 11.04 4.27
CA LYS A 15 30.77 10.47 5.62
C LYS A 15 30.63 8.94 5.54
N ASP A 16 31.32 8.22 6.42
CA ASP A 16 31.14 6.77 6.55
C ASP A 16 29.72 6.44 6.98
N LEU A 17 28.92 5.85 6.06
CA LEU A 17 27.52 5.53 6.28
C LEU A 17 27.33 4.43 7.32
N THR A 18 28.33 3.62 7.60
CA THR A 18 28.28 2.56 8.62
C THR A 18 28.35 3.10 10.04
N GLN A 19 28.79 4.35 10.21
CA GLN A 19 28.98 5.02 11.50
C GLN A 19 27.95 6.13 11.76
N VAL A 20 26.94 6.28 10.91
CA VAL A 20 25.94 7.34 11.07
C VAL A 20 24.75 6.87 11.90
N LYS A 21 24.05 7.84 12.47
CA LYS A 21 22.80 7.58 13.17
C LYS A 21 21.67 7.30 12.19
N SER A 22 20.70 6.49 12.62
CA SER A 22 19.49 6.25 11.86
C SER A 22 18.69 7.55 11.64
N HIS A 23 17.99 7.63 10.49
CA HIS A 23 17.15 8.77 10.08
C HIS A 23 17.95 10.05 9.91
N THR A 24 19.11 9.93 9.25
CA THR A 24 19.97 11.07 8.91
C THR A 24 20.24 11.12 7.42
N ILE A 25 20.46 12.33 6.89
CA ILE A 25 20.75 12.60 5.49
C ILE A 25 22.18 13.10 5.40
N HIS A 26 22.95 12.59 4.44
CA HIS A 26 24.35 12.91 4.23
C HIS A 26 24.60 13.36 2.80
N TYR A 27 25.21 14.51 2.67
CA TYR A 27 25.68 15.04 1.40
C TYR A 27 27.01 14.40 1.02
N GLY A 28 27.20 14.10 -0.26
CA GLY A 28 28.44 13.54 -0.81
C GLY A 28 28.30 13.23 -2.29
N HIS A 29 29.12 12.31 -2.75
CA HIS A 29 29.23 11.96 -4.15
C HIS A 29 29.13 10.45 -4.35
N ILE A 30 28.58 10.03 -5.48
CA ILE A 30 28.72 8.65 -5.95
C ILE A 30 29.96 8.58 -6.83
N VAL A 31 30.82 7.62 -6.52
CA VAL A 31 32.10 7.38 -7.21
C VAL A 31 32.14 5.92 -7.62
N ASP A 32 32.59 5.65 -8.83
CA ASP A 32 32.86 4.29 -9.28
C ASP A 32 34.05 3.74 -8.49
N PRO A 33 33.91 2.66 -7.72
CA PRO A 33 34.99 2.13 -6.87
C PRO A 33 36.14 1.52 -7.68
N GLU A 34 35.94 1.12 -8.94
CA GLU A 34 36.98 0.54 -9.79
C GLU A 34 37.81 1.60 -10.53
N THR A 35 37.14 2.62 -11.09
CA THR A 35 37.80 3.65 -11.91
C THR A 35 38.12 4.93 -11.14
N GLY A 36 37.43 5.17 -10.03
CA GLY A 36 37.52 6.42 -9.27
C GLY A 36 36.74 7.58 -9.89
N ASP A 37 35.96 7.33 -10.95
CA ASP A 37 35.20 8.36 -11.66
C ASP A 37 34.09 8.91 -10.80
N LEU A 38 33.96 10.22 -10.77
CA LEU A 38 32.82 10.91 -10.15
C LEU A 38 31.58 10.76 -11.05
N ILE A 39 30.53 10.15 -10.50
CA ILE A 39 29.27 9.90 -11.23
C ILE A 39 28.26 11.01 -10.98
N ASP A 40 28.01 11.35 -9.70
CA ASP A 40 27.03 12.37 -9.35
C ASP A 40 27.25 12.89 -7.92
N GLU A 41 26.71 14.08 -7.67
CA GLU A 41 26.59 14.69 -6.37
C GLU A 41 25.22 14.35 -5.80
N VAL A 42 25.16 13.81 -4.57
CA VAL A 42 23.95 13.18 -4.03
C VAL A 42 23.69 13.52 -2.57
N MET A 43 22.46 13.31 -2.16
CA MET A 43 22.07 13.18 -0.76
C MET A 43 21.70 11.73 -0.46
N VAL A 44 22.27 11.15 0.58
CA VAL A 44 22.01 9.77 0.99
C VAL A 44 21.31 9.77 2.33
N SER A 45 20.10 9.20 2.35
CA SER A 45 19.33 8.98 3.57
C SER A 45 19.62 7.59 4.11
N VAL A 46 19.94 7.49 5.40
CA VAL A 46 20.19 6.20 6.08
C VAL A 46 19.16 5.99 7.15
N MET A 47 18.42 4.89 7.04
CA MET A 47 17.38 4.47 7.97
C MET A 47 17.67 3.05 8.43
N LEU A 48 17.95 2.90 9.73
CA LEU A 48 18.31 1.60 10.31
C LEU A 48 17.10 0.90 10.93
N ALA A 49 17.12 -0.42 10.84
CA ALA A 49 16.13 -1.28 11.48
C ALA A 49 15.97 -0.97 12.99
N PRO A 50 14.79 -1.20 13.58
CA PRO A 50 13.54 -1.68 12.97
C PRO A 50 12.57 -0.57 12.53
N LYS A 51 12.94 0.71 12.66
CA LYS A 51 12.05 1.85 12.38
C LYS A 51 12.14 2.27 10.91
N THR A 52 11.82 1.35 10.01
CA THR A 52 11.84 1.55 8.55
C THR A 52 10.60 0.94 7.91
N PHE A 53 10.37 1.19 6.63
CA PHE A 53 9.22 0.63 5.94
C PHE A 53 9.22 -0.90 5.94
N THR A 54 10.36 -1.53 5.74
CA THR A 54 10.50 -3.00 5.69
C THR A 54 10.94 -3.64 7.01
N ARG A 55 11.18 -2.84 8.07
CA ARG A 55 11.86 -3.25 9.31
C ARG A 55 13.29 -3.78 9.11
N GLU A 56 13.87 -3.53 7.94
CA GLU A 56 15.26 -3.79 7.62
C GLU A 56 15.98 -2.47 7.41
N ASP A 57 17.32 -2.47 7.29
CA ASP A 57 18.05 -1.27 6.92
C ASP A 57 17.68 -0.81 5.52
N VAL A 58 17.42 0.49 5.38
CA VAL A 58 17.07 1.14 4.11
C VAL A 58 18.02 2.30 3.87
N VAL A 59 18.53 2.40 2.66
CA VAL A 59 19.32 3.52 2.18
C VAL A 59 18.64 4.08 0.93
N GLU A 60 18.44 5.39 0.89
CA GLU A 60 17.92 6.09 -0.27
C GLU A 60 19.01 7.03 -0.82
N ILE A 61 19.25 6.96 -2.11
CA ILE A 61 20.21 7.82 -2.81
C ILE A 61 19.41 8.79 -3.69
N ASN A 62 19.43 10.04 -3.33
CA ASN A 62 18.77 11.11 -4.07
C ASN A 62 19.81 11.74 -5.00
N CYS A 63 19.76 11.37 -6.27
CA CYS A 63 20.64 11.84 -7.34
C CYS A 63 19.95 12.83 -8.28
N HIS A 64 20.70 13.44 -9.19
CA HIS A 64 20.12 14.22 -10.26
C HIS A 64 19.26 13.35 -11.19
N GLY A 65 18.09 13.89 -11.60
CA GLY A 65 17.03 13.12 -12.27
C GLY A 65 17.29 12.75 -13.74
N GLY A 66 18.52 12.78 -14.21
CA GLY A 66 18.91 12.35 -15.55
C GLY A 66 18.91 10.84 -15.68
N ILE A 67 18.35 10.29 -16.77
CA ILE A 67 18.29 8.84 -17.04
C ILE A 67 19.69 8.19 -16.96
N VAL A 68 20.70 8.85 -17.50
CA VAL A 68 22.09 8.32 -17.54
C VAL A 68 22.68 8.23 -16.14
N ALA A 69 22.58 9.30 -15.34
CA ALA A 69 23.09 9.32 -13.96
C ALA A 69 22.42 8.26 -13.09
N THR A 70 21.08 8.22 -13.11
CA THR A 70 20.30 7.24 -12.35
C THR A 70 20.65 5.81 -12.71
N ASN A 71 20.70 5.49 -14.01
CA ASN A 71 21.06 4.15 -14.48
C ASN A 71 22.52 3.77 -14.11
N ARG A 72 23.45 4.72 -14.17
CA ARG A 72 24.84 4.45 -13.81
C ARG A 72 24.98 4.13 -12.32
N ILE A 73 24.33 4.90 -11.45
CA ILE A 73 24.29 4.64 -10.01
C ILE A 73 23.67 3.26 -9.72
N LEU A 74 22.56 2.94 -10.38
CA LEU A 74 21.92 1.63 -10.23
C LEU A 74 22.85 0.49 -10.64
N GLN A 75 23.54 0.62 -11.78
CA GLN A 75 24.51 -0.38 -12.25
C GLN A 75 25.66 -0.58 -11.26
N LEU A 76 26.18 0.50 -10.67
CA LEU A 76 27.23 0.39 -9.63
C LEU A 76 26.73 -0.39 -8.42
N LEU A 77 25.52 -0.08 -7.92
CA LEU A 77 24.96 -0.80 -6.78
C LEU A 77 24.71 -2.29 -7.09
N LEU A 78 24.30 -2.61 -8.31
CA LEU A 78 24.15 -4.01 -8.76
C LEU A 78 25.50 -4.72 -8.83
N GLY A 79 26.56 -4.04 -9.31
CA GLY A 79 27.94 -4.55 -9.31
C GLY A 79 28.45 -4.82 -7.90
N GLU A 80 28.06 -4.01 -6.92
CA GLU A 80 28.46 -4.15 -5.52
C GLU A 80 27.59 -5.15 -4.72
N GLY A 81 26.77 -5.95 -5.39
CA GLY A 81 26.02 -7.06 -4.81
C GLY A 81 24.57 -6.78 -4.46
N ALA A 82 24.03 -5.63 -4.84
CA ALA A 82 22.58 -5.43 -4.82
C ALA A 82 21.93 -6.23 -5.97
N ARG A 83 20.64 -6.42 -5.90
CA ARG A 83 19.80 -6.93 -6.98
C ARG A 83 18.57 -6.05 -7.19
N MET A 84 17.99 -6.12 -8.35
CA MET A 84 16.71 -5.50 -8.60
C MET A 84 15.63 -6.12 -7.70
N ALA A 85 14.82 -5.26 -7.11
CA ALA A 85 13.64 -5.71 -6.36
C ALA A 85 12.53 -6.15 -7.32
N GLU A 86 11.79 -7.18 -6.92
CA GLU A 86 10.58 -7.59 -7.62
C GLU A 86 9.44 -6.57 -7.40
N PRO A 87 8.45 -6.48 -8.30
CA PRO A 87 7.28 -5.65 -8.06
C PRO A 87 6.60 -6.02 -6.74
N GLY A 88 6.37 -5.02 -5.87
CA GLY A 88 5.76 -5.20 -4.55
C GLY A 88 6.68 -5.78 -3.47
N GLU A 89 7.97 -6.00 -3.74
CA GLU A 89 8.89 -6.65 -2.80
C GLU A 89 9.03 -5.89 -1.48
N PHE A 90 9.06 -4.55 -1.49
CA PHE A 90 9.14 -3.76 -0.26
C PHE A 90 7.93 -4.00 0.65
N THR A 91 6.73 -4.00 0.11
CA THR A 91 5.50 -4.28 0.84
C THR A 91 5.45 -5.73 1.34
N LYS A 92 5.88 -6.69 0.50
CA LYS A 92 6.03 -8.11 0.89
C LYS A 92 6.97 -8.27 2.08
N ARG A 93 8.13 -7.60 2.08
CA ARG A 93 9.09 -7.63 3.20
C ARG A 93 8.50 -6.99 4.45
N ALA A 94 7.80 -5.86 4.33
CA ALA A 94 7.13 -5.23 5.45
C ALA A 94 6.10 -6.17 6.11
N PHE A 95 5.35 -6.94 5.31
CA PHE A 95 4.43 -7.97 5.78
C PHE A 95 5.17 -9.15 6.45
N LEU A 96 6.19 -9.73 5.81
CA LEU A 96 6.96 -10.85 6.35
C LEU A 96 7.67 -10.51 7.66
N ASN A 97 8.14 -9.27 7.80
CA ASN A 97 8.77 -8.75 9.01
C ASN A 97 7.76 -8.26 10.07
N GLY A 98 6.47 -8.50 9.85
CA GLY A 98 5.40 -8.20 10.82
C GLY A 98 5.18 -6.72 11.08
N ARG A 99 5.55 -5.83 10.13
CA ARG A 99 5.23 -4.40 10.25
C ARG A 99 3.78 -4.10 9.89
N ILE A 100 3.30 -4.73 8.83
CA ILE A 100 1.95 -4.58 8.31
C ILE A 100 1.31 -5.96 8.17
N ASP A 101 -0.02 -6.00 8.20
CA ASP A 101 -0.78 -7.20 7.88
C ASP A 101 -1.13 -7.28 6.39
N LEU A 102 -1.88 -8.30 5.99
CA LEU A 102 -2.23 -8.52 4.59
C LEU A 102 -3.21 -7.44 4.07
N THR A 103 -4.12 -6.97 4.92
CA THR A 103 -5.10 -5.94 4.53
C THR A 103 -4.43 -4.58 4.35
N GLU A 104 -3.47 -4.26 5.21
CA GLU A 104 -2.62 -3.06 5.09
C GLU A 104 -1.71 -3.16 3.86
N ALA A 105 -1.15 -4.35 3.56
CA ALA A 105 -0.35 -4.57 2.36
C ALA A 105 -1.13 -4.35 1.05
N GLU A 106 -2.39 -4.80 0.99
CA GLU A 106 -3.28 -4.54 -0.13
C GLU A 106 -3.60 -3.04 -0.28
N SER A 107 -3.81 -2.35 0.84
CA SER A 107 -4.14 -0.92 0.84
C SER A 107 -3.02 -0.03 0.29
N VAL A 108 -1.76 -0.45 0.35
CA VAL A 108 -0.63 0.26 -0.29
C VAL A 108 -0.87 0.37 -1.81
N MET A 109 -1.30 -0.72 -2.45
CA MET A 109 -1.59 -0.71 -3.89
C MET A 109 -2.86 0.08 -4.20
N ASP A 110 -3.88 -0.01 -3.35
CA ASP A 110 -5.12 0.76 -3.49
C ASP A 110 -4.83 2.27 -3.39
N LEU A 111 -3.95 2.68 -2.48
CA LEU A 111 -3.51 4.07 -2.36
C LEU A 111 -2.77 4.57 -3.61
N ILE A 112 -1.85 3.76 -4.15
CA ILE A 112 -1.10 4.09 -5.38
C ILE A 112 -2.03 4.21 -6.59
N ARG A 113 -3.09 3.38 -6.66
CA ARG A 113 -4.03 3.34 -7.78
C ARG A 113 -5.24 4.25 -7.61
N ALA A 114 -5.40 4.88 -6.45
CA ALA A 114 -6.55 5.75 -6.17
C ALA A 114 -6.67 6.85 -7.23
N LYS A 115 -7.85 6.97 -7.85
CA LYS A 115 -8.18 7.98 -8.87
C LYS A 115 -9.01 9.13 -8.31
N THR A 116 -9.54 8.99 -7.10
CA THR A 116 -10.38 9.98 -6.44
C THR A 116 -9.92 10.19 -5.00
N ASP A 117 -10.17 11.37 -4.45
CA ASP A 117 -9.89 11.67 -3.04
C ASP A 117 -10.60 10.68 -2.10
N ARG A 118 -11.79 10.25 -2.48
CA ARG A 118 -12.58 9.28 -1.69
C ARG A 118 -11.92 7.90 -1.66
N ALA A 119 -11.43 7.42 -2.81
CA ALA A 119 -10.69 6.16 -2.90
C ALA A 119 -9.38 6.24 -2.10
N MET A 120 -8.65 7.34 -2.22
CA MET A 120 -7.45 7.61 -1.44
C MET A 120 -7.74 7.57 0.08
N GLN A 121 -8.80 8.25 0.54
CA GLN A 121 -9.16 8.27 1.96
C GLN A 121 -9.52 6.87 2.49
N VAL A 122 -10.22 6.06 1.70
CA VAL A 122 -10.52 4.66 2.05
C VAL A 122 -9.23 3.86 2.18
N ALA A 123 -8.31 3.97 1.23
CA ALA A 123 -7.03 3.27 1.26
C ALA A 123 -6.17 3.70 2.46
N VAL A 124 -6.11 5.00 2.77
CA VAL A 124 -5.39 5.51 3.95
C VAL A 124 -5.98 4.94 5.24
N ASN A 125 -7.30 4.98 5.42
CA ASN A 125 -7.96 4.42 6.61
C ASN A 125 -7.69 2.92 6.79
N GLN A 126 -7.57 2.18 5.69
CA GLN A 126 -7.23 0.76 5.72
C GLN A 126 -5.75 0.55 6.04
N LEU A 127 -4.86 1.39 5.51
CA LEU A 127 -3.42 1.39 5.81
C LEU A 127 -3.12 1.73 7.28
N ASP A 128 -3.96 2.55 7.91
CA ASP A 128 -3.89 2.87 9.33
C ASP A 128 -4.33 1.70 10.24
N GLY A 129 -4.72 0.56 9.66
CA GLY A 129 -5.05 -0.67 10.38
C GLY A 129 -6.44 -0.69 11.03
N ASN A 130 -7.35 0.20 10.66
CA ASN A 130 -8.69 0.25 11.26
C ASN A 130 -9.46 -1.07 11.11
N LEU A 131 -9.38 -1.70 9.93
CA LEU A 131 -10.00 -3.01 9.70
C LEU A 131 -9.30 -4.10 10.52
N HIS A 132 -7.96 -4.08 10.57
CA HIS A 132 -7.17 -5.00 11.40
C HIS A 132 -7.58 -4.94 12.88
N HIS A 133 -7.68 -3.74 13.44
CA HIS A 133 -8.07 -3.55 14.83
C HIS A 133 -9.45 -4.11 15.12
N LEU A 134 -10.41 -3.87 14.23
CA LEU A 134 -11.77 -4.38 14.38
C LEU A 134 -11.81 -5.93 14.32
N ILE A 135 -11.15 -6.53 13.35
CA ILE A 135 -11.07 -8.00 13.23
C ILE A 135 -10.35 -8.61 14.46
N LYS A 136 -9.29 -7.97 14.93
CA LYS A 136 -8.55 -8.41 16.13
C LYS A 136 -9.43 -8.35 17.37
N GLN A 137 -10.26 -7.31 17.52
CA GLN A 137 -11.21 -7.20 18.63
C GLN A 137 -12.26 -8.32 18.58
N LEU A 138 -12.89 -8.54 17.41
CA LEU A 138 -13.88 -9.60 17.24
C LEU A 138 -13.27 -11.00 17.49
N ARG A 139 -12.03 -11.22 17.04
CA ARG A 139 -11.29 -12.44 17.32
C ARG A 139 -11.04 -12.62 18.81
N GLN A 140 -10.69 -11.55 19.52
CA GLN A 140 -10.47 -11.60 20.97
C GLN A 140 -11.74 -11.97 21.72
N GLU A 141 -12.89 -11.41 21.34
CA GLU A 141 -14.19 -11.77 21.91
C GLU A 141 -14.53 -13.26 21.74
N ILE A 142 -14.20 -13.85 20.57
CA ILE A 142 -14.38 -15.29 20.32
C ILE A 142 -13.43 -16.12 21.19
N LEU A 143 -12.15 -15.71 21.33
CA LEU A 143 -11.18 -16.40 22.17
C LEU A 143 -11.59 -16.40 23.64
N GLU A 144 -12.17 -15.32 24.15
CA GLU A 144 -12.71 -15.25 25.51
C GLU A 144 -13.86 -16.23 25.71
N VAL A 145 -14.73 -16.35 24.70
CA VAL A 145 -15.82 -17.35 24.71
C VAL A 145 -15.23 -18.77 24.76
N LEU A 146 -14.24 -19.07 23.92
CA LEU A 146 -13.59 -20.38 23.90
C LEU A 146 -12.90 -20.71 25.25
N ALA A 147 -12.17 -19.76 25.81
CA ALA A 147 -11.51 -19.94 27.10
C ALA A 147 -12.54 -20.24 28.21
N GLN A 148 -13.70 -19.57 28.21
CA GLN A 148 -14.76 -19.85 29.18
C GLN A 148 -15.34 -21.25 29.01
N VAL A 149 -15.51 -21.72 27.77
CA VAL A 149 -15.97 -23.09 27.51
C VAL A 149 -14.96 -24.11 28.01
N GLU A 150 -13.65 -23.91 27.77
CA GLU A 150 -12.58 -24.79 28.24
C GLU A 150 -12.56 -24.87 29.77
N VAL A 151 -12.68 -23.72 30.45
CA VAL A 151 -12.75 -23.70 31.93
C VAL A 151 -13.94 -24.51 32.45
N ASN A 152 -15.10 -24.42 31.83
CA ASN A 152 -16.29 -25.17 32.24
C ASN A 152 -16.16 -26.66 31.95
N ILE A 153 -15.43 -27.06 30.92
CA ILE A 153 -15.13 -28.50 30.68
C ILE A 153 -14.16 -29.05 31.70
N ASP A 154 -13.13 -28.30 32.07
CA ASP A 154 -12.09 -28.73 32.97
C ASP A 154 -12.53 -28.72 34.44
N TYR A 155 -13.46 -27.83 34.79
CA TYR A 155 -13.94 -27.63 36.16
C TYR A 155 -15.47 -27.61 36.25
N PRO A 156 -16.14 -28.74 35.96
CA PRO A 156 -17.61 -28.79 35.91
C PRO A 156 -18.29 -28.50 37.23
N GLU A 157 -17.61 -28.66 38.37
CA GLU A 157 -18.13 -28.35 39.69
C GLU A 157 -18.38 -26.88 39.99
N TYR A 158 -17.82 -25.97 39.14
CA TYR A 158 -18.04 -24.53 39.23
C TYR A 158 -19.05 -24.01 38.20
N ASP A 159 -19.66 -24.89 37.42
CA ASP A 159 -20.56 -24.51 36.33
C ASP A 159 -21.93 -24.09 36.85
N THR A 160 -22.33 -22.89 36.43
CA THR A 160 -23.71 -22.42 36.45
C THR A 160 -24.27 -22.51 35.04
N ASP A 161 -24.64 -23.71 34.60
CA ASP A 161 -24.99 -24.10 33.25
C ASP A 161 -25.83 -23.10 32.47
N GLU A 162 -26.90 -22.57 33.06
CA GLU A 162 -27.81 -21.65 32.39
C GLU A 162 -27.17 -20.25 32.11
N MET A 163 -26.38 -19.75 33.08
CA MET A 163 -25.80 -18.42 32.96
C MET A 163 -24.67 -18.40 31.94
N THR A 164 -23.90 -19.47 31.83
CA THR A 164 -22.82 -19.63 30.86
C THR A 164 -23.35 -19.74 29.44
N THR A 165 -24.33 -20.59 29.20
CA THR A 165 -24.93 -20.78 27.87
C THR A 165 -25.57 -19.48 27.36
N LYS A 166 -26.27 -18.74 28.20
CA LYS A 166 -26.86 -17.45 27.83
C LYS A 166 -25.81 -16.41 27.46
N MET A 167 -24.77 -16.29 28.28
CA MET A 167 -23.66 -15.36 28.05
C MET A 167 -22.90 -15.67 26.74
N LEU A 168 -22.65 -16.97 26.48
CA LEU A 168 -22.01 -17.40 25.23
C LEU A 168 -22.85 -17.06 24.01
N LEU A 169 -24.18 -17.28 24.10
CA LEU A 169 -25.10 -16.95 23.01
C LEU A 169 -25.15 -15.44 22.73
N GLU A 170 -25.21 -14.61 23.77
CA GLU A 170 -25.23 -13.16 23.66
C GLU A 170 -23.92 -12.63 23.02
N LYS A 171 -22.76 -13.12 23.46
CA LYS A 171 -21.47 -12.76 22.86
C LYS A 171 -21.38 -13.20 21.40
N ALA A 172 -21.75 -14.44 21.08
CA ALA A 172 -21.77 -14.95 19.70
C ALA A 172 -22.69 -14.12 18.79
N GLN A 173 -23.87 -13.73 19.27
CA GLN A 173 -24.79 -12.86 18.54
C GLN A 173 -24.21 -11.45 18.30
N THR A 174 -23.48 -10.91 19.26
CA THR A 174 -22.83 -9.60 19.15
C THR A 174 -21.75 -9.63 18.06
N VAL A 175 -20.88 -10.64 18.10
CA VAL A 175 -19.84 -10.83 17.07
C VAL A 175 -20.46 -11.04 15.69
N LYS A 176 -21.48 -11.90 15.58
CA LYS A 176 -22.21 -12.14 14.32
C LYS A 176 -22.77 -10.85 13.76
N LYS A 177 -23.46 -10.05 14.57
CA LYS A 177 -24.07 -8.77 14.14
C LYS A 177 -23.01 -7.78 13.64
N ALA A 178 -21.85 -7.68 14.30
CA ALA A 178 -20.77 -6.83 13.86
C ALA A 178 -20.19 -7.27 12.50
N ILE A 179 -20.02 -8.58 12.29
CA ILE A 179 -19.59 -9.14 10.99
C ILE A 179 -20.63 -8.88 9.91
N GLU A 180 -21.92 -9.06 10.18
CA GLU A 180 -22.98 -8.78 9.22
C GLU A 180 -23.02 -7.30 8.80
N GLN A 181 -22.78 -6.37 9.74
CA GLN A 181 -22.64 -4.95 9.41
C GLN A 181 -21.46 -4.67 8.47
N LEU A 182 -20.30 -5.27 8.71
CA LEU A 182 -19.16 -5.15 7.81
C LEU A 182 -19.46 -5.68 6.41
N LEU A 183 -20.11 -6.84 6.30
CA LEU A 183 -20.51 -7.43 5.02
C LEU A 183 -21.50 -6.55 4.26
N THR A 184 -22.45 -5.92 4.95
CA THR A 184 -23.43 -5.04 4.33
C THR A 184 -22.77 -3.81 3.67
N THR A 185 -21.70 -3.30 4.27
CA THR A 185 -20.97 -2.14 3.72
C THR A 185 -19.90 -2.50 2.72
N ALA A 186 -19.51 -3.78 2.59
CA ALA A 186 -18.43 -4.24 1.71
C ALA A 186 -18.67 -3.92 0.23
N SER A 187 -19.90 -4.05 -0.26
CA SER A 187 -20.25 -3.72 -1.65
C SER A 187 -20.11 -2.24 -1.97
N GLN A 188 -20.44 -1.36 -1.03
CA GLN A 188 -20.26 0.08 -1.17
C GLN A 188 -18.77 0.45 -1.16
N GLY A 189 -17.96 -0.19 -0.30
CA GLY A 189 -16.51 -0.03 -0.27
C GLY A 189 -15.85 -0.41 -1.61
N LYS A 190 -16.32 -1.48 -2.26
CA LYS A 190 -15.84 -1.88 -3.58
C LYS A 190 -16.07 -0.81 -4.64
N VAL A 191 -17.28 -0.22 -4.69
CA VAL A 191 -17.60 0.87 -5.64
C VAL A 191 -16.73 2.10 -5.37
N LEU A 192 -16.48 2.44 -4.11
CA LEU A 192 -15.61 3.57 -3.74
C LEU A 192 -14.15 3.33 -4.17
N ARG A 193 -13.66 2.09 -4.10
CA ARG A 193 -12.31 1.71 -4.46
C ARG A 193 -12.10 1.60 -5.97
N GLU A 194 -12.96 0.86 -6.65
CA GLU A 194 -12.81 0.47 -8.05
C GLU A 194 -13.55 1.41 -9.01
N GLY A 195 -14.51 2.18 -8.49
CA GLY A 195 -15.44 2.95 -9.31
C GLY A 195 -16.57 2.08 -9.87
N LEU A 196 -17.43 2.71 -10.65
CA LEU A 196 -18.52 2.06 -11.37
C LEU A 196 -18.26 2.13 -12.87
N ALA A 197 -17.98 0.99 -13.51
CA ALA A 197 -17.84 0.93 -14.95
C ALA A 197 -19.18 1.27 -15.64
N THR A 198 -19.21 2.37 -16.36
CA THR A 198 -20.41 2.88 -17.04
C THR A 198 -20.17 3.04 -18.52
N ALA A 199 -21.01 2.46 -19.37
CA ALA A 199 -20.93 2.59 -20.81
C ALA A 199 -21.95 3.63 -21.34
N ILE A 200 -21.46 4.60 -22.11
CA ILE A 200 -22.31 5.55 -22.83
C ILE A 200 -22.52 5.03 -24.26
N VAL A 201 -23.73 4.55 -24.54
CA VAL A 201 -24.07 3.93 -25.81
C VAL A 201 -25.12 4.77 -26.58
N GLY A 202 -25.08 4.72 -27.92
CA GLY A 202 -26.05 5.44 -28.76
C GLY A 202 -25.59 5.52 -30.23
N ARG A 203 -26.48 6.02 -31.08
CA ARG A 203 -26.19 6.21 -32.51
C ARG A 203 -25.00 7.18 -32.74
N PRO A 204 -24.33 7.17 -33.89
CA PRO A 204 -23.32 8.19 -34.24
C PRO A 204 -23.90 9.60 -34.10
N ASN A 205 -23.07 10.55 -33.71
CA ASN A 205 -23.39 12.00 -33.64
C ASN A 205 -24.57 12.41 -32.74
N VAL A 206 -24.93 11.62 -31.74
CA VAL A 206 -25.98 11.96 -30.74
C VAL A 206 -25.43 12.68 -29.48
N GLY A 207 -24.16 13.09 -29.49
CA GLY A 207 -23.59 13.86 -28.38
C GLY A 207 -22.89 13.02 -27.27
N LYS A 208 -22.56 11.73 -27.52
CA LYS A 208 -21.86 10.89 -26.53
C LYS A 208 -20.53 11.49 -26.06
N SER A 209 -19.68 11.94 -26.98
CA SER A 209 -18.40 12.56 -26.67
C SER A 209 -18.58 13.91 -25.97
N SER A 210 -19.60 14.68 -26.32
CA SER A 210 -19.93 15.95 -25.67
C SER A 210 -20.40 15.71 -24.22
N LEU A 211 -21.18 14.64 -23.98
CA LEU A 211 -21.58 14.24 -22.63
C LEU A 211 -20.36 13.83 -21.80
N LEU A 212 -19.50 12.98 -22.35
CA LEU A 212 -18.26 12.55 -21.67
C LEU A 212 -17.37 13.75 -21.32
N ASN A 213 -17.15 14.67 -22.28
CA ASN A 213 -16.37 15.88 -22.06
C ASN A 213 -16.98 16.77 -20.98
N HIS A 214 -18.29 16.91 -20.98
CA HIS A 214 -18.98 17.70 -19.94
C HIS A 214 -18.84 17.07 -18.55
N MET A 215 -18.88 15.75 -18.44
CA MET A 215 -18.66 15.03 -17.17
C MET A 215 -17.21 15.16 -16.69
N LEU A 216 -16.25 15.24 -17.58
CA LEU A 216 -14.83 15.42 -17.24
C LEU A 216 -14.48 16.85 -16.79
N HIS A 217 -15.39 17.84 -16.98
CA HIS A 217 -15.13 19.27 -16.77
C HIS A 217 -13.87 19.80 -17.46
N GLU A 218 -13.34 19.08 -18.44
CA GLU A 218 -12.16 19.44 -19.22
C GLU A 218 -12.38 19.09 -20.69
N ASP A 219 -11.97 19.96 -21.60
CA ASP A 219 -11.97 19.74 -23.06
C ASP A 219 -10.87 18.76 -23.51
N LYS A 220 -10.77 17.60 -22.87
CA LYS A 220 -9.69 16.62 -23.14
C LYS A 220 -10.03 15.62 -24.25
N ALA A 221 -11.30 15.38 -24.56
CA ALA A 221 -11.65 14.51 -25.66
C ALA A 221 -11.60 15.31 -26.98
N ILE A 222 -10.77 14.86 -27.90
CA ILE A 222 -10.71 15.43 -29.25
C ILE A 222 -12.05 15.13 -29.96
N VAL A 223 -12.93 16.13 -30.03
CA VAL A 223 -14.16 16.05 -30.81
C VAL A 223 -13.80 16.39 -32.24
N THR A 224 -13.83 15.43 -33.15
CA THR A 224 -13.74 15.69 -34.58
C THR A 224 -15.13 15.58 -35.21
N ASP A 225 -15.52 16.57 -36.02
CA ASP A 225 -16.81 16.60 -36.74
C ASP A 225 -16.92 15.54 -37.84
N VAL A 226 -15.89 14.75 -38.08
CA VAL A 226 -15.84 13.74 -39.13
C VAL A 226 -16.44 12.42 -38.64
N ALA A 227 -17.55 12.01 -39.23
CA ALA A 227 -18.19 10.74 -39.00
C ALA A 227 -17.22 9.59 -39.32
N GLY A 228 -16.81 8.81 -38.30
CA GLY A 228 -15.93 7.65 -38.47
C GLY A 228 -14.65 7.65 -37.63
N THR A 229 -14.32 8.72 -36.90
CA THR A 229 -13.11 8.84 -36.09
C THR A 229 -13.24 8.24 -34.68
N THR A 230 -14.43 7.85 -34.24
CA THR A 230 -14.69 7.20 -32.96
C THR A 230 -14.92 5.70 -33.14
N ARG A 231 -13.94 4.96 -33.67
CA ARG A 231 -13.94 3.49 -33.65
C ARG A 231 -13.27 2.92 -32.42
N ASP A 232 -12.53 3.72 -31.67
CA ASP A 232 -11.87 3.29 -30.46
C ASP A 232 -12.75 3.59 -29.24
N VAL A 233 -12.75 2.67 -28.29
CA VAL A 233 -13.40 2.87 -26.98
C VAL A 233 -12.57 3.90 -26.23
N LEU A 234 -13.16 5.05 -25.92
CA LEU A 234 -12.54 6.04 -25.04
C LEU A 234 -12.92 5.66 -23.60
N GLU A 235 -11.91 5.31 -22.79
CA GLU A 235 -12.07 5.03 -21.37
C GLU A 235 -11.48 6.18 -20.57
N GLU A 236 -12.30 6.79 -19.70
CA GLU A 236 -11.87 7.87 -18.83
C GLU A 236 -12.47 7.73 -17.44
N TYR A 237 -11.75 8.22 -16.43
CA TYR A 237 -12.22 8.24 -15.05
C TYR A 237 -12.88 9.57 -14.73
N VAL A 238 -14.14 9.51 -14.30
CA VAL A 238 -14.92 10.69 -13.91
C VAL A 238 -15.23 10.63 -12.42
N ASN A 239 -14.94 11.71 -11.71
CA ASN A 239 -15.31 11.86 -10.31
C ASN A 239 -16.69 12.56 -10.24
N VAL A 240 -17.75 11.77 -10.07
CA VAL A 240 -19.11 12.30 -9.90
C VAL A 240 -19.32 12.62 -8.41
N ARG A 241 -19.55 13.90 -8.10
CA ARG A 241 -19.83 14.40 -6.75
C ARG A 241 -21.29 14.19 -6.35
#